data_3a7f779e51d27ec64bfba64f4b4e320b
#
_entry.id   3a7f779e51d27ec64bfba64f4b4e320b
#
_cell.length_a   1.000
_cell.length_b   1.000
_cell.length_c   1.000
_cell.angle_alpha   90.00
_cell.angle_beta   90.00
_cell.angle_gamma   90.00
#
_symmetry.space_group_name_H-M   'P 1'
#
loop_
_entity.id
_entity.type
_entity.pdbx_description
1 polymer ?
#
loop_
_entity_poly.entity_id
_entity_poly.type
_entity_poly.pdbx_seq_one_letter_code
_entity_poly.pdbx_strand_id
1 'polypeptide(L)'
;MTKMKIAGFVLLNLIIGIGSLGQSQSPEQLTVPLSSPGKAYSLKVHLVTGSINVKGYEGKDIVINVTPRGGDDEGSNAVENGMKRISASGGYEVTAKEADNNVTVNTGNPNKPIDLELKIPQDVKLKIGTVNDGEINVENVTGELEVNNVNDKITLTGISGSVVANTVNGDINVTFKMVDPKAAMAFSTLNGDVNVTLPGDAKANLKLKSDNGDVYSDFDIDIDKTPSKVDKTTEPGMYKIKKDDWVYGKINGGGPEMMMKNMQGNIYVKKSGK
;
A
#
# COMPACT_ATOMS: atom_id res chain seq x y z
N MET A 1 32.27 55.59 27.07
CA MET A 1 32.82 54.22 27.33
C MET A 1 32.16 53.28 26.33
N THR A 2 32.87 53.01 25.25
CA THR A 2 32.34 52.28 24.06
C THR A 2 32.65 50.80 24.19
N LYS A 3 31.65 49.93 24.16
CA LYS A 3 31.85 48.47 24.17
C LYS A 3 31.96 47.97 22.73
N MET A 4 33.11 47.47 22.41
CA MET A 4 33.51 46.86 21.16
C MET A 4 32.93 45.42 21.08
N LYS A 5 32.15 45.10 20.03
CA LYS A 5 31.68 43.74 19.72
C LYS A 5 32.72 43.06 18.83
N ILE A 6 33.23 41.93 19.32
CA ILE A 6 34.17 41.08 18.58
C ILE A 6 33.32 40.17 17.69
N ALA A 7 33.53 40.29 16.36
CA ALA A 7 32.96 39.39 15.36
C ALA A 7 33.84 38.14 15.26
N GLY A 8 33.25 36.97 15.50
CA GLY A 8 33.91 35.67 15.32
C GLY A 8 34.01 35.33 13.84
N PHE A 9 35.20 35.09 13.37
CA PHE A 9 35.52 34.64 12.01
C PHE A 9 35.34 33.10 11.95
N VAL A 10 34.39 32.61 11.17
CA VAL A 10 34.24 31.17 10.90
C VAL A 10 35.12 30.84 9.70
N LEU A 11 36.14 30.01 9.96
CA LEU A 11 37.02 29.47 8.94
C LEU A 11 36.30 28.34 8.18
N LEU A 12 35.97 28.56 6.92
CA LEU A 12 35.41 27.56 6.01
C LEU A 12 36.58 26.73 5.44
N ASN A 13 36.71 25.48 5.93
CA ASN A 13 37.64 24.50 5.34
C ASN A 13 37.04 23.90 4.08
N LEU A 14 37.55 24.30 2.92
CA LEU A 14 37.25 23.73 1.61
C LEU A 14 38.09 22.45 1.43
N ILE A 15 37.49 21.28 1.63
CA ILE A 15 38.13 20.01 1.26
C ILE A 15 37.70 19.68 -0.16
N ILE A 16 38.62 19.85 -1.11
CA ILE A 16 38.47 19.40 -2.49
C ILE A 16 38.87 17.92 -2.53
N GLY A 17 37.87 17.04 -2.45
CA GLY A 17 38.02 15.61 -2.72
C GLY A 17 37.60 15.31 -4.16
N ILE A 18 38.57 15.08 -5.05
CA ILE A 18 38.32 14.58 -6.40
C ILE A 18 38.09 13.07 -6.26
N GLY A 19 36.82 12.66 -6.24
CA GLY A 19 36.40 11.29 -6.34
C GLY A 19 35.28 11.21 -7.36
N SER A 20 35.53 10.57 -8.50
CA SER A 20 34.52 10.21 -9.48
C SER A 20 33.62 9.14 -8.87
N LEU A 21 32.51 9.57 -8.26
CA LEU A 21 31.45 8.71 -7.77
C LEU A 21 30.31 8.80 -8.76
N GLY A 22 29.87 7.64 -9.25
CA GLY A 22 28.61 7.54 -9.95
C GLY A 22 27.54 8.26 -9.12
N GLN A 23 26.87 9.24 -9.69
CA GLN A 23 25.77 9.95 -9.05
C GLN A 23 24.59 9.00 -8.95
N SER A 24 24.47 8.31 -7.82
CA SER A 24 23.16 7.83 -7.40
C SER A 24 22.33 9.08 -7.12
N GLN A 25 21.28 9.32 -7.88
CA GLN A 25 20.37 10.42 -7.62
C GLN A 25 19.81 10.23 -6.20
N SER A 26 20.10 11.19 -5.33
CA SER A 26 19.50 11.22 -3.99
C SER A 26 17.99 11.38 -4.15
N PRO A 27 17.16 10.65 -3.37
CA PRO A 27 15.73 10.81 -3.45
C PRO A 27 15.35 12.26 -3.13
N GLU A 28 14.48 12.84 -3.96
CA GLU A 28 13.94 14.18 -3.70
C GLU A 28 12.87 14.06 -2.61
N GLN A 29 12.93 14.94 -1.63
CA GLN A 29 12.08 14.89 -0.45
C GLN A 29 11.10 16.07 -0.41
N LEU A 30 9.83 15.74 -0.14
CA LEU A 30 8.77 16.70 0.14
C LEU A 30 8.23 16.46 1.56
N THR A 31 8.17 17.50 2.37
CA THR A 31 7.57 17.46 3.72
C THR A 31 6.26 18.23 3.72
N VAL A 32 5.20 17.58 4.18
CA VAL A 32 3.84 18.15 4.22
C VAL A 32 3.40 18.23 5.68
N PRO A 33 3.36 19.42 6.27
CA PRO A 33 2.84 19.63 7.62
C PRO A 33 1.31 19.45 7.62
N LEU A 34 0.79 18.80 8.66
CA LEU A 34 -0.65 18.70 8.89
C LEU A 34 -1.18 19.98 9.56
N SER A 35 -2.37 20.46 9.16
CA SER A 35 -3.03 21.63 9.76
C SER A 35 -3.34 21.44 11.26
N SER A 36 -3.58 20.20 11.69
CA SER A 36 -3.84 19.84 13.08
C SER A 36 -3.08 18.56 13.45
N PRO A 37 -1.76 18.66 13.74
CA PRO A 37 -0.95 17.51 14.09
C PRO A 37 -1.47 16.79 15.35
N GLY A 38 -1.46 15.44 15.32
CA GLY A 38 -1.96 14.61 16.42
C GLY A 38 -3.48 14.43 16.45
N LYS A 39 -4.22 14.99 15.50
CA LYS A 39 -5.62 14.66 15.26
C LYS A 39 -5.76 13.71 14.07
N ALA A 40 -6.91 13.03 13.98
CA ALA A 40 -7.25 12.20 12.84
C ALA A 40 -7.07 12.94 11.51
N TYR A 41 -6.49 12.28 10.55
CA TYR A 41 -6.24 12.85 9.22
C TYR A 41 -6.47 11.79 8.13
N SER A 42 -6.62 12.25 6.90
CA SER A 42 -6.69 11.37 5.73
C SER A 42 -5.54 11.59 4.77
N LEU A 43 -5.04 10.50 4.19
CA LEU A 43 -4.02 10.52 3.16
C LEU A 43 -4.49 9.72 1.95
N LYS A 44 -4.50 10.37 0.78
CA LYS A 44 -4.77 9.71 -0.51
C LYS A 44 -3.52 9.78 -1.38
N VAL A 45 -3.09 8.64 -1.90
CA VAL A 45 -1.96 8.53 -2.83
C VAL A 45 -2.38 7.66 -4.00
N HIS A 46 -2.26 8.18 -5.21
CA HIS A 46 -2.52 7.39 -6.41
C HIS A 46 -1.35 7.51 -7.37
N LEU A 47 -0.85 6.36 -7.80
CA LEU A 47 0.26 6.23 -8.73
C LEU A 47 -0.20 5.40 -9.93
N VAL A 48 0.28 5.69 -11.11
CA VAL A 48 -0.02 4.86 -12.29
C VAL A 48 1.05 3.80 -12.48
N THR A 49 2.33 4.16 -12.34
CA THR A 49 3.44 3.23 -12.53
C THR A 49 4.50 3.45 -11.45
N GLY A 50 4.79 2.40 -10.68
CA GLY A 50 5.79 2.38 -9.62
C GLY A 50 5.25 1.91 -8.27
N SER A 51 6.14 1.76 -7.30
CA SER A 51 5.81 1.24 -5.96
C SER A 51 5.45 2.34 -4.97
N ILE A 52 4.63 1.98 -4.00
CA ILE A 52 4.27 2.83 -2.87
C ILE A 52 4.67 2.11 -1.58
N ASN A 53 5.65 2.68 -0.88
CA ASN A 53 6.10 2.20 0.42
C ASN A 53 5.68 3.19 1.49
N VAL A 54 4.88 2.76 2.45
CA VAL A 54 4.38 3.60 3.54
C VAL A 54 4.85 3.04 4.88
N LYS A 55 5.39 3.90 5.72
CA LYS A 55 5.82 3.55 7.07
C LYS A 55 5.23 4.49 8.11
N GLY A 56 4.48 3.93 9.05
CA GLY A 56 4.01 4.67 10.21
C GLY A 56 5.17 5.03 11.14
N TYR A 57 5.21 6.28 11.63
CA TYR A 57 6.23 6.76 12.55
C TYR A 57 5.65 7.73 13.60
N GLU A 58 6.44 8.06 14.62
CA GLU A 58 6.02 8.96 15.71
C GLU A 58 6.30 10.44 15.39
N GLY A 59 6.02 10.85 14.17
CA GLY A 59 6.17 12.24 13.74
C GLY A 59 4.84 12.96 13.60
N LYS A 60 4.90 14.22 13.15
CA LYS A 60 3.73 15.09 13.00
C LYS A 60 3.45 15.47 11.55
N ASP A 61 4.43 15.29 10.68
CA ASP A 61 4.39 15.66 9.28
C ASP A 61 4.36 14.43 8.40
N ILE A 62 3.92 14.56 7.16
CA ILE A 62 4.07 13.53 6.14
C ILE A 62 5.35 13.82 5.37
N VAL A 63 6.26 12.85 5.31
CA VAL A 63 7.51 12.96 4.54
C VAL A 63 7.41 12.02 3.34
N ILE A 64 7.63 12.56 2.15
CA ILE A 64 7.53 11.85 0.87
C ILE A 64 8.88 11.91 0.19
N ASN A 65 9.52 10.77 0.00
CA ASN A 65 10.71 10.64 -0.84
C ASN A 65 10.28 10.11 -2.20
N VAL A 66 10.76 10.75 -3.26
CA VAL A 66 10.45 10.40 -4.64
C VAL A 66 11.71 9.91 -5.32
N THR A 67 11.66 8.71 -5.88
CA THR A 67 12.76 8.12 -6.64
C THR A 67 12.28 7.82 -8.06
N PRO A 68 12.79 8.50 -9.09
CA PRO A 68 12.46 8.15 -10.46
C PRO A 68 13.01 6.76 -10.82
N ARG A 69 12.21 5.97 -11.54
CA ARG A 69 12.66 4.72 -12.14
C ARG A 69 13.14 4.97 -13.58
N GLY A 70 14.20 4.33 -13.96
CA GLY A 70 14.79 4.52 -15.27
C GLY A 70 15.88 5.59 -15.21
N GLY A 71 17.08 5.11 -15.16
CA GLY A 71 18.29 5.93 -15.15
C GLY A 71 18.43 6.71 -16.46
N ASP A 72 19.04 7.83 -16.33
CA ASP A 72 19.35 8.78 -17.37
C ASP A 72 20.34 8.29 -18.45
N ASP A 73 20.64 7.00 -18.60
CA ASP A 73 21.89 6.70 -19.28
C ASP A 73 21.91 5.76 -20.48
N GLU A 74 20.88 5.03 -20.76
CA GLU A 74 20.95 4.25 -22.01
C GLU A 74 20.61 5.08 -23.28
N GLY A 75 20.14 6.32 -23.09
CA GLY A 75 19.77 7.22 -24.18
C GLY A 75 20.80 8.27 -24.58
N SER A 76 21.84 8.50 -23.78
CA SER A 76 22.80 9.58 -24.07
C SER A 76 23.64 9.35 -25.33
N ASN A 77 23.73 8.08 -25.78
CA ASN A 77 24.42 7.71 -27.02
C ASN A 77 23.49 7.24 -28.13
N ALA A 78 22.19 7.40 -27.97
CA ALA A 78 21.27 7.07 -29.05
C ALA A 78 21.54 7.96 -30.27
N VAL A 79 21.92 7.35 -31.38
CA VAL A 79 22.13 8.03 -32.65
C VAL A 79 20.96 7.71 -33.54
N GLU A 80 20.20 8.72 -33.92
CA GLU A 80 19.12 8.63 -34.86
C GLU A 80 19.45 9.46 -36.10
N ASN A 81 19.52 8.82 -37.25
CA ASN A 81 19.89 9.46 -38.52
C ASN A 81 21.22 10.26 -38.45
N GLY A 82 22.23 9.75 -37.74
CA GLY A 82 23.53 10.41 -37.57
C GLY A 82 23.56 11.56 -36.56
N MET A 83 22.45 11.83 -35.89
CA MET A 83 22.36 12.86 -34.84
C MET A 83 22.41 12.25 -33.46
N LYS A 84 23.28 12.78 -32.61
CA LYS A 84 23.39 12.38 -31.19
C LYS A 84 22.24 13.02 -30.39
N ARG A 85 21.53 12.25 -29.59
CA ARG A 85 20.55 12.76 -28.64
C ARG A 85 21.27 13.62 -27.59
N ILE A 86 20.84 14.87 -27.43
CA ILE A 86 21.41 15.84 -26.48
C ILE A 86 20.49 16.19 -25.32
N SER A 87 19.30 15.59 -25.25
CA SER A 87 18.35 15.78 -24.14
C SER A 87 17.74 14.46 -23.71
N ALA A 88 17.74 14.18 -22.41
CA ALA A 88 16.86 13.19 -21.84
C ALA A 88 15.42 13.75 -21.78
N SER A 89 14.43 13.01 -22.23
CA SER A 89 13.06 13.49 -22.19
C SER A 89 12.44 13.30 -20.80
N GLY A 90 12.10 14.40 -20.15
CA GLY A 90 11.01 14.48 -19.22
C GLY A 90 11.34 14.35 -17.75
N GLY A 91 11.16 15.45 -17.03
CA GLY A 91 11.02 15.48 -15.59
C GLY A 91 9.75 14.75 -15.13
N TYR A 92 9.65 14.50 -13.85
CA TYR A 92 8.43 14.04 -13.17
C TYR A 92 7.90 15.18 -12.29
N GLU A 93 6.65 15.10 -11.90
CA GLU A 93 6.02 16.04 -10.98
C GLU A 93 5.26 15.25 -9.91
N VAL A 94 5.50 15.58 -8.65
CA VAL A 94 4.73 15.09 -7.51
C VAL A 94 4.22 16.30 -6.74
N THR A 95 2.91 16.39 -6.59
CA THR A 95 2.25 17.44 -5.82
C THR A 95 1.53 16.84 -4.62
N ALA A 96 1.72 17.45 -3.45
CA ALA A 96 0.93 17.16 -2.26
C ALA A 96 0.11 18.39 -1.89
N LYS A 97 -1.18 18.21 -1.74
CA LYS A 97 -2.11 19.25 -1.25
C LYS A 97 -2.66 18.82 0.09
N GLU A 98 -2.56 19.70 1.07
CA GLU A 98 -3.13 19.54 2.40
C GLU A 98 -4.18 20.62 2.64
N ALA A 99 -5.33 20.23 3.16
CA ALA A 99 -6.38 21.13 3.65
C ALA A 99 -7.17 20.42 4.75
N ASP A 100 -7.27 21.03 5.91
CA ASP A 100 -8.07 20.54 7.05
C ASP A 100 -7.74 19.08 7.42
N ASN A 101 -6.46 18.74 7.53
CA ASN A 101 -5.95 17.39 7.76
C ASN A 101 -6.33 16.37 6.66
N ASN A 102 -6.67 16.84 5.46
CA ASN A 102 -6.84 15.96 4.30
C ASN A 102 -5.70 16.18 3.32
N VAL A 103 -4.89 15.15 3.11
CA VAL A 103 -3.74 15.21 2.23
C VAL A 103 -4.01 14.37 0.98
N THR A 104 -3.71 14.95 -0.19
CA THR A 104 -3.78 14.24 -1.47
C THR A 104 -2.47 14.41 -2.20
N VAL A 105 -1.85 13.28 -2.55
CA VAL A 105 -0.61 13.22 -3.34
C VAL A 105 -0.97 12.78 -4.76
N ASN A 106 -0.58 13.60 -5.73
CA ASN A 106 -0.78 13.35 -7.16
C ASN A 106 0.54 13.35 -7.90
N THR A 107 0.63 12.53 -8.93
CA THR A 107 1.78 12.45 -9.85
C THR A 107 1.38 13.00 -11.22
N GLY A 108 2.19 13.89 -11.78
CA GLY A 108 1.81 14.64 -12.98
C GLY A 108 1.89 13.85 -14.28
N ASN A 109 2.85 12.92 -14.42
CA ASN A 109 3.05 12.19 -15.68
C ASN A 109 2.94 10.68 -15.49
N PRO A 110 1.86 10.04 -15.98
CA PRO A 110 1.65 8.60 -15.82
C PRO A 110 2.68 7.73 -16.56
N ASN A 111 3.36 8.29 -17.57
CA ASN A 111 4.38 7.57 -18.34
C ASN A 111 5.80 7.68 -17.74
N LYS A 112 5.92 8.33 -16.60
CA LYS A 112 7.18 8.42 -15.85
C LYS A 112 7.07 7.59 -14.60
N PRO A 113 7.63 6.36 -14.59
CA PRO A 113 7.59 5.52 -13.41
C PRO A 113 8.42 6.13 -12.29
N ILE A 114 7.83 6.22 -11.12
CA ILE A 114 8.47 6.72 -9.88
C ILE A 114 8.12 5.80 -8.72
N ASP A 115 9.02 5.70 -7.76
CA ASP A 115 8.75 5.07 -6.48
C ASP A 115 8.52 6.13 -5.40
N LEU A 116 7.52 5.89 -4.57
CA LEU A 116 7.18 6.75 -3.45
C LEU A 116 7.47 6.03 -2.14
N GLU A 117 8.29 6.66 -1.29
CA GLU A 117 8.48 6.24 0.10
C GLU A 117 7.87 7.30 1.02
N LEU A 118 6.84 6.93 1.78
CA LEU A 118 6.14 7.82 2.68
C LEU A 118 6.40 7.45 4.14
N LYS A 119 6.81 8.42 4.95
CA LYS A 119 6.74 8.31 6.42
C LYS A 119 5.55 9.14 6.89
N ILE A 120 4.64 8.51 7.63
CA ILE A 120 3.38 9.13 8.01
C ILE A 120 3.09 8.96 9.50
N PRO A 121 2.42 9.92 10.17
CA PRO A 121 1.88 9.69 11.50
C PRO A 121 0.97 8.45 11.52
N GLN A 122 1.02 7.65 12.59
CA GLN A 122 0.47 6.29 12.56
C GLN A 122 -1.06 6.22 12.40
N ASP A 123 -1.82 7.11 13.04
CA ASP A 123 -3.29 7.07 13.04
C ASP A 123 -3.87 7.81 11.84
N VAL A 124 -4.29 7.07 10.83
CA VAL A 124 -4.67 7.62 9.53
C VAL A 124 -5.85 6.90 8.89
N LYS A 125 -6.65 7.65 8.11
CA LYS A 125 -7.49 7.10 7.06
C LYS A 125 -6.70 7.11 5.74
N LEU A 126 -6.10 5.96 5.42
CA LEU A 126 -5.19 5.79 4.30
C LEU A 126 -5.91 5.20 3.08
N LYS A 127 -5.84 5.90 1.96
CA LYS A 127 -6.30 5.38 0.66
C LYS A 127 -5.17 5.45 -0.35
N ILE A 128 -4.63 4.30 -0.74
CA ILE A 128 -3.51 4.23 -1.68
C ILE A 128 -3.80 3.26 -2.81
N GLY A 129 -3.22 3.55 -3.97
CA GLY A 129 -3.32 2.66 -5.12
C GLY A 129 -2.26 2.89 -6.17
N THR A 130 -1.86 1.79 -6.84
CA THR A 130 -1.02 1.81 -8.04
C THR A 130 -1.59 0.85 -9.10
N VAL A 131 -1.15 1.00 -10.34
CA VAL A 131 -1.70 0.21 -11.46
C VAL A 131 -0.65 -0.68 -12.09
N ASN A 132 0.50 -0.13 -12.47
CA ASN A 132 1.54 -0.84 -13.23
C ASN A 132 2.87 -0.88 -12.49
N ASP A 133 3.55 -2.03 -12.58
CA ASP A 133 4.95 -2.24 -12.22
C ASP A 133 5.28 -1.74 -10.81
N GLY A 134 4.41 -2.02 -9.83
CA GLY A 134 4.69 -1.55 -8.49
C GLY A 134 3.95 -2.25 -7.37
N GLU A 135 4.72 -2.63 -6.38
CA GLU A 135 4.21 -3.20 -5.14
C GLU A 135 3.70 -2.11 -4.20
N ILE A 136 2.74 -2.46 -3.36
CA ILE A 136 2.33 -1.62 -2.25
C ILE A 136 2.76 -2.29 -0.94
N ASN A 137 3.61 -1.59 -0.18
CA ASN A 137 4.05 -2.01 1.13
C ASN A 137 3.64 -0.98 2.18
N VAL A 138 2.97 -1.42 3.24
CA VAL A 138 2.57 -0.57 4.36
C VAL A 138 3.04 -1.20 5.66
N GLU A 139 3.74 -0.44 6.48
CA GLU A 139 4.27 -0.91 7.75
C GLU A 139 3.85 -0.04 8.94
N ASN A 140 3.46 -0.68 10.04
CA ASN A 140 3.23 -0.04 11.34
C ASN A 140 2.23 1.13 11.29
N VAL A 141 1.11 0.96 10.59
CA VAL A 141 0.05 1.96 10.46
C VAL A 141 -1.17 1.52 11.26
N THR A 142 -1.82 2.49 11.88
CA THR A 142 -3.07 2.33 12.63
C THR A 142 -4.19 3.10 11.92
N GLY A 143 -5.41 2.58 11.93
CA GLY A 143 -6.60 3.24 11.40
C GLY A 143 -7.32 2.47 10.30
N GLU A 144 -7.91 3.20 9.35
CA GLU A 144 -8.66 2.63 8.23
C GLU A 144 -7.80 2.63 6.96
N LEU A 145 -7.52 1.46 6.39
CA LEU A 145 -6.71 1.31 5.20
C LEU A 145 -7.55 0.82 4.02
N GLU A 146 -7.54 1.56 2.92
CA GLU A 146 -8.05 1.14 1.61
C GLU A 146 -6.87 1.07 0.64
N VAL A 147 -6.53 -0.15 0.18
CA VAL A 147 -5.34 -0.42 -0.63
C VAL A 147 -5.75 -1.13 -1.91
N ASN A 148 -5.43 -0.53 -3.05
CA ASN A 148 -5.78 -1.07 -4.35
C ASN A 148 -4.55 -1.19 -5.24
N ASN A 149 -4.31 -2.38 -5.79
CA ASN A 149 -3.30 -2.60 -6.81
C ASN A 149 -3.96 -3.26 -8.05
N VAL A 150 -3.27 -3.26 -9.17
CA VAL A 150 -3.73 -4.01 -10.35
C VAL A 150 -2.73 -5.11 -10.69
N ASN A 151 -1.47 -4.78 -10.85
CA ASN A 151 -0.46 -5.73 -11.34
C ASN A 151 0.71 -5.85 -10.38
N ASP A 152 0.47 -6.24 -9.16
CA ASP A 152 1.52 -6.62 -8.22
C ASP A 152 0.94 -6.91 -6.83
N LYS A 153 1.81 -7.35 -5.93
CA LYS A 153 1.41 -7.73 -4.57
C LYS A 153 1.13 -6.52 -3.67
N ILE A 154 0.31 -6.77 -2.67
CA ILE A 154 0.07 -5.89 -1.53
C ILE A 154 0.64 -6.57 -0.28
N THR A 155 1.49 -5.87 0.46
CA THR A 155 2.05 -6.34 1.73
C THR A 155 1.78 -5.31 2.83
N LEU A 156 1.00 -5.69 3.83
CA LEU A 156 0.64 -4.86 4.96
C LEU A 156 1.16 -5.51 6.24
N THR A 157 2.12 -4.89 6.92
CA THR A 157 2.79 -5.48 8.08
C THR A 157 2.59 -4.65 9.34
N GLY A 158 2.18 -5.33 10.41
CA GLY A 158 2.02 -4.68 11.71
C GLY A 158 0.89 -3.66 11.75
N ILE A 159 -0.22 -3.98 11.11
CA ILE A 159 -1.40 -3.11 11.00
C ILE A 159 -2.27 -3.20 12.26
N SER A 160 -2.80 -2.05 12.68
CA SER A 160 -3.80 -1.96 13.75
C SER A 160 -5.02 -1.22 13.23
N GLY A 161 -6.18 -1.89 13.19
CA GLY A 161 -7.42 -1.28 12.69
C GLY A 161 -8.14 -2.14 11.66
N SER A 162 -8.62 -1.52 10.59
CA SER A 162 -9.38 -2.19 9.53
C SER A 162 -8.73 -2.04 8.15
N VAL A 163 -8.93 -3.05 7.30
CA VAL A 163 -8.32 -3.10 5.96
C VAL A 163 -9.35 -3.53 4.92
N VAL A 164 -9.37 -2.80 3.81
CA VAL A 164 -9.92 -3.25 2.53
C VAL A 164 -8.77 -3.27 1.53
N ALA A 165 -8.40 -4.44 1.04
CA ALA A 165 -7.30 -4.61 0.10
C ALA A 165 -7.75 -5.39 -1.14
N ASN A 166 -7.47 -4.83 -2.32
CA ASN A 166 -7.84 -5.44 -3.59
C ASN A 166 -6.66 -5.38 -4.56
N THR A 167 -6.43 -6.47 -5.27
CA THR A 167 -5.54 -6.50 -6.44
C THR A 167 -6.15 -7.35 -7.55
N VAL A 168 -5.60 -7.29 -8.75
CA VAL A 168 -6.01 -8.17 -9.85
C VAL A 168 -4.98 -9.28 -10.02
N ASN A 169 -3.72 -8.94 -10.18
CA ASN A 169 -2.64 -9.89 -10.36
C ASN A 169 -1.59 -9.68 -9.25
N GLY A 170 -1.67 -10.46 -8.21
CA GLY A 170 -0.72 -10.42 -7.11
C GLY A 170 -1.30 -10.99 -5.82
N ASP A 171 -0.42 -11.29 -4.91
CA ASP A 171 -0.78 -11.77 -3.59
C ASP A 171 -1.17 -10.62 -2.67
N ILE A 172 -2.06 -10.90 -1.74
CA ILE A 172 -2.37 -10.02 -0.61
C ILE A 172 -1.81 -10.66 0.65
N ASN A 173 -0.82 -10.00 1.28
CA ASN A 173 -0.19 -10.45 2.51
C ASN A 173 -0.45 -9.43 3.61
N VAL A 174 -1.20 -9.80 4.63
CA VAL A 174 -1.55 -8.90 5.73
C VAL A 174 -1.21 -9.52 7.07
N THR A 175 -0.49 -8.76 7.91
CA THR A 175 -0.20 -9.14 9.29
C THR A 175 -0.73 -8.06 10.24
N PHE A 176 -1.69 -8.43 11.05
CA PHE A 176 -2.27 -7.54 12.04
C PHE A 176 -1.54 -7.62 13.39
N LYS A 177 -1.31 -6.46 14.01
CA LYS A 177 -1.01 -6.35 15.44
C LYS A 177 -2.30 -6.35 16.26
N MET A 178 -3.32 -5.67 15.76
CA MET A 178 -4.63 -5.57 16.39
C MET A 178 -5.71 -5.40 15.33
N VAL A 179 -6.81 -6.10 15.47
CA VAL A 179 -7.98 -6.02 14.59
C VAL A 179 -9.01 -5.06 15.20
N ASP A 180 -9.60 -4.18 14.41
CA ASP A 180 -10.73 -3.38 14.88
C ASP A 180 -11.93 -4.31 15.16
N PRO A 181 -12.44 -4.36 16.41
CA PRO A 181 -13.52 -5.26 16.77
C PRO A 181 -14.89 -4.85 16.23
N LYS A 182 -14.99 -3.74 15.49
CA LYS A 182 -16.25 -3.18 14.99
C LYS A 182 -16.31 -3.04 13.47
N ALA A 183 -15.16 -3.02 12.81
CA ALA A 183 -15.10 -2.76 11.39
C ALA A 183 -15.03 -4.06 10.58
N ALA A 184 -15.87 -4.19 9.56
CA ALA A 184 -15.77 -5.24 8.56
C ALA A 184 -14.53 -5.03 7.67
N MET A 185 -13.95 -6.11 7.18
CA MET A 185 -12.76 -6.11 6.34
C MET A 185 -12.97 -6.93 5.07
N ALA A 186 -12.23 -6.59 4.02
CA ALA A 186 -12.32 -7.34 2.77
C ALA A 186 -10.95 -7.44 2.08
N PHE A 187 -10.63 -8.64 1.59
CA PHE A 187 -9.42 -8.95 0.85
C PHE A 187 -9.81 -9.67 -0.43
N SER A 188 -9.45 -9.13 -1.58
CA SER A 188 -9.84 -9.70 -2.86
C SER A 188 -8.72 -9.64 -3.88
N THR A 189 -8.39 -10.77 -4.50
CA THR A 189 -7.53 -10.82 -5.68
C THR A 189 -8.19 -11.65 -6.79
N LEU A 190 -7.80 -11.45 -8.03
CA LEU A 190 -8.20 -12.34 -9.11
C LEU A 190 -7.21 -13.49 -9.24
N ASN A 191 -5.92 -13.18 -9.35
CA ASN A 191 -4.84 -14.14 -9.51
C ASN A 191 -3.80 -13.92 -8.41
N GLY A 192 -3.76 -14.78 -7.42
CA GLY A 192 -2.81 -14.75 -6.30
C GLY A 192 -3.41 -15.32 -5.02
N ASP A 193 -2.58 -15.47 -4.04
CA ASP A 193 -2.97 -15.94 -2.71
C ASP A 193 -3.43 -14.79 -1.82
N VAL A 194 -4.35 -15.08 -0.91
CA VAL A 194 -4.75 -14.18 0.18
C VAL A 194 -4.23 -14.74 1.50
N ASN A 195 -3.22 -14.10 2.06
CA ASN A 195 -2.59 -14.47 3.33
C ASN A 195 -2.92 -13.44 4.41
N VAL A 196 -3.72 -13.80 5.40
CA VAL A 196 -4.06 -12.93 6.52
C VAL A 196 -3.62 -13.57 7.82
N THR A 197 -2.71 -12.88 8.54
CA THR A 197 -2.21 -13.28 9.84
C THR A 197 -2.84 -12.40 10.92
N LEU A 198 -3.52 -13.02 11.88
CA LEU A 198 -4.28 -12.37 12.93
C LEU A 198 -3.69 -12.68 14.31
N PRO A 199 -3.85 -11.79 15.31
CA PRO A 199 -3.62 -12.12 16.71
C PRO A 199 -4.43 -13.36 17.12
N GLY A 200 -3.86 -14.21 18.00
CA GLY A 200 -4.51 -15.45 18.41
C GLY A 200 -5.85 -15.28 19.12
N ASP A 201 -6.10 -14.11 19.70
CA ASP A 201 -7.34 -13.70 20.38
C ASP A 201 -8.32 -12.94 19.47
N ALA A 202 -7.96 -12.71 18.20
CA ALA A 202 -8.84 -12.03 17.25
C ALA A 202 -10.19 -12.74 17.12
N LYS A 203 -11.26 -11.94 17.02
CA LYS A 203 -12.64 -12.41 16.82
C LYS A 203 -13.12 -11.97 15.45
N ALA A 204 -13.63 -12.92 14.66
CA ALA A 204 -14.14 -12.60 13.32
C ALA A 204 -15.22 -13.59 12.87
N ASN A 205 -16.15 -13.10 12.06
CA ASN A 205 -17.02 -13.92 11.22
C ASN A 205 -16.36 -14.01 9.85
N LEU A 206 -15.92 -15.19 9.48
CA LEU A 206 -15.24 -15.43 8.22
C LEU A 206 -16.22 -15.70 7.09
N LYS A 207 -15.95 -15.12 5.93
CA LYS A 207 -16.62 -15.38 4.66
C LYS A 207 -15.57 -15.59 3.60
N LEU A 208 -15.31 -16.85 3.24
CA LEU A 208 -14.15 -17.26 2.46
C LEU A 208 -14.58 -17.92 1.17
N LYS A 209 -13.92 -17.59 0.04
CA LYS A 209 -14.17 -18.24 -1.24
C LYS A 209 -12.91 -18.17 -2.13
N SER A 210 -12.43 -19.35 -2.53
CA SER A 210 -11.55 -19.50 -3.68
C SER A 210 -12.31 -20.23 -4.79
N ASP A 211 -12.31 -19.67 -6.01
CA ASP A 211 -12.98 -20.34 -7.14
C ASP A 211 -12.10 -21.49 -7.68
N ASN A 212 -10.77 -21.34 -7.68
CA ASN A 212 -9.79 -22.34 -8.12
C ASN A 212 -8.61 -22.39 -7.13
N GLY A 213 -8.80 -23.00 -5.98
CA GLY A 213 -7.84 -23.18 -4.92
C GLY A 213 -8.50 -23.59 -3.62
N ASP A 214 -7.72 -23.66 -2.58
CA ASP A 214 -8.14 -24.17 -1.27
C ASP A 214 -8.08 -23.07 -0.19
N VAL A 215 -8.79 -23.33 0.90
CA VAL A 215 -8.80 -22.47 2.09
C VAL A 215 -8.14 -23.22 3.24
N TYR A 216 -7.12 -22.59 3.84
CA TYR A 216 -6.35 -23.14 4.95
C TYR A 216 -6.42 -22.24 6.17
N SER A 217 -6.46 -22.81 7.35
CA SER A 217 -6.35 -22.06 8.61
C SER A 217 -5.67 -22.90 9.69
N ASP A 218 -4.94 -22.23 10.56
CA ASP A 218 -4.44 -22.78 11.81
C ASP A 218 -5.26 -22.34 13.05
N PHE A 219 -6.33 -21.56 12.83
CA PHE A 219 -7.35 -21.32 13.84
C PHE A 219 -8.29 -22.52 13.95
N ASP A 220 -8.81 -22.74 15.16
CA ASP A 220 -9.99 -23.57 15.35
C ASP A 220 -11.23 -22.77 14.91
N ILE A 221 -11.73 -23.08 13.72
CA ILE A 221 -12.85 -22.36 13.11
C ILE A 221 -14.13 -23.17 13.31
N ASP A 222 -15.12 -22.55 13.95
CA ASP A 222 -16.50 -23.07 13.97
C ASP A 222 -17.16 -22.83 12.59
N ILE A 223 -17.11 -23.86 11.74
CA ILE A 223 -17.59 -23.79 10.36
C ILE A 223 -19.11 -24.00 10.34
N ASP A 224 -19.81 -23.08 9.66
CA ASP A 224 -21.24 -23.25 9.37
C ASP A 224 -21.43 -24.36 8.34
N LYS A 225 -22.02 -25.45 8.79
CA LYS A 225 -22.31 -26.65 7.98
C LYS A 225 -23.64 -26.57 7.22
N THR A 226 -24.31 -25.42 7.22
CA THR A 226 -25.56 -25.24 6.47
C THR A 226 -25.30 -25.50 4.98
N PRO A 227 -26.12 -26.35 4.33
CA PRO A 227 -25.92 -26.67 2.92
C PRO A 227 -25.93 -25.39 2.04
N SER A 228 -25.00 -25.32 1.10
CA SER A 228 -24.94 -24.24 0.12
C SER A 228 -26.28 -24.10 -0.61
N LYS A 229 -26.78 -22.85 -0.71
CA LYS A 229 -27.99 -22.55 -1.48
C LYS A 229 -27.73 -22.77 -2.96
N VAL A 230 -28.65 -23.41 -3.62
CA VAL A 230 -28.69 -23.57 -5.06
C VAL A 230 -29.78 -22.67 -5.62
N ASP A 231 -29.40 -21.61 -6.30
CA ASP A 231 -30.33 -20.71 -6.98
C ASP A 231 -30.53 -21.18 -8.40
N LYS A 232 -31.79 -21.38 -8.79
CA LYS A 232 -32.17 -21.70 -10.16
C LYS A 232 -32.99 -20.54 -10.71
N THR A 233 -32.52 -19.95 -11.80
CA THR A 233 -33.25 -18.92 -12.51
C THR A 233 -33.67 -19.44 -13.87
N THR A 234 -34.95 -19.27 -14.19
CA THR A 234 -35.53 -19.62 -15.50
C THR A 234 -36.23 -18.38 -16.01
N GLU A 235 -35.66 -17.76 -17.04
CA GLU A 235 -36.25 -16.63 -17.77
C GLU A 235 -36.39 -17.03 -19.25
N PRO A 236 -37.24 -16.40 -20.04
CA PRO A 236 -37.34 -16.70 -21.46
C PRO A 236 -35.99 -16.62 -22.17
N GLY A 237 -35.49 -17.79 -22.61
CA GLY A 237 -34.18 -17.90 -23.28
C GLY A 237 -32.96 -17.97 -22.37
N MET A 238 -33.13 -17.93 -21.04
CA MET A 238 -32.02 -18.05 -20.09
C MET A 238 -32.32 -19.06 -18.96
N TYR A 239 -31.46 -20.06 -18.85
CA TYR A 239 -31.52 -21.07 -17.81
C TYR A 239 -30.22 -21.03 -17.02
N LYS A 240 -30.25 -20.71 -15.72
CA LYS A 240 -29.08 -20.58 -14.86
C LYS A 240 -29.23 -21.39 -13.59
N ILE A 241 -28.18 -22.16 -13.26
CA ILE A 241 -28.02 -22.78 -11.95
C ILE A 241 -26.76 -22.13 -11.31
N LYS A 242 -26.92 -21.60 -10.11
CA LYS A 242 -25.81 -21.08 -9.32
C LYS A 242 -25.83 -21.79 -7.97
N LYS A 243 -24.70 -22.38 -7.60
CA LYS A 243 -24.46 -22.90 -6.25
C LYS A 243 -23.63 -21.89 -5.50
N ASP A 244 -24.07 -21.54 -4.31
CA ASP A 244 -23.25 -20.75 -3.39
C ASP A 244 -22.19 -21.68 -2.77
N ASP A 245 -20.92 -21.36 -2.93
CA ASP A 245 -19.76 -22.13 -2.49
C ASP A 245 -18.90 -21.38 -1.46
N TRP A 246 -19.47 -20.37 -0.83
CA TRP A 246 -18.82 -19.67 0.26
C TRP A 246 -18.66 -20.58 1.49
N VAL A 247 -17.50 -20.50 2.11
CA VAL A 247 -17.24 -21.06 3.43
C VAL A 247 -17.49 -19.98 4.48
N TYR A 248 -18.43 -20.26 5.38
CA TYR A 248 -18.73 -19.40 6.52
C TYR A 248 -18.21 -20.05 7.80
N GLY A 249 -17.62 -19.25 8.68
CA GLY A 249 -17.09 -19.75 9.95
C GLY A 249 -16.86 -18.62 10.95
N LYS A 250 -16.57 -19.00 12.19
CA LYS A 250 -16.28 -18.07 13.28
C LYS A 250 -14.97 -18.39 13.96
N ILE A 251 -14.18 -17.36 14.21
CA ILE A 251 -12.98 -17.42 15.04
C ILE A 251 -13.34 -16.86 16.42
N ASN A 252 -13.00 -17.59 17.50
CA ASN A 252 -13.16 -17.18 18.90
C ASN A 252 -14.57 -16.64 19.22
N GLY A 253 -15.61 -17.32 18.73
CA GLY A 253 -17.01 -16.96 18.96
C GLY A 253 -17.58 -15.90 18.02
N GLY A 254 -16.81 -15.44 17.05
CA GLY A 254 -17.26 -14.48 16.04
C GLY A 254 -17.05 -13.03 16.41
N GLY A 255 -17.17 -12.16 15.41
CA GLY A 255 -16.93 -10.72 15.48
C GLY A 255 -17.39 -10.03 14.19
N PRO A 256 -16.75 -8.92 13.78
CA PRO A 256 -17.03 -8.28 12.50
C PRO A 256 -16.74 -9.23 11.32
N GLU A 257 -17.41 -8.99 10.19
CA GLU A 257 -17.21 -9.80 8.99
C GLU A 257 -15.82 -9.56 8.41
N MET A 258 -15.15 -10.65 8.07
CA MET A 258 -13.89 -10.66 7.34
C MET A 258 -14.05 -11.49 6.08
N MET A 259 -14.20 -10.82 4.95
CA MET A 259 -14.37 -11.45 3.65
C MET A 259 -13.00 -11.64 2.99
N MET A 260 -12.72 -12.85 2.52
CA MET A 260 -11.57 -13.14 1.66
C MET A 260 -12.04 -13.86 0.42
N LYS A 261 -11.60 -13.36 -0.73
CA LYS A 261 -12.00 -13.94 -2.01
C LYS A 261 -10.83 -13.91 -3.00
N ASN A 262 -10.63 -15.02 -3.70
CA ASN A 262 -9.83 -15.04 -4.92
C ASN A 262 -10.49 -15.92 -6.00
N MET A 263 -9.98 -15.79 -7.24
CA MET A 263 -10.41 -16.65 -8.34
C MET A 263 -9.39 -17.76 -8.61
N GLN A 264 -8.10 -17.45 -8.53
CA GLN A 264 -6.99 -18.40 -8.68
C GLN A 264 -5.99 -18.19 -7.56
N GLY A 265 -5.67 -19.25 -6.82
CA GLY A 265 -4.79 -19.25 -5.66
C GLY A 265 -5.51 -19.71 -4.39
N ASN A 266 -4.80 -19.67 -3.29
CA ASN A 266 -5.29 -20.15 -2.00
C ASN A 266 -5.61 -19.00 -1.04
N ILE A 267 -6.39 -19.31 -0.02
CA ILE A 267 -6.67 -18.42 1.10
C ILE A 267 -6.08 -19.02 2.36
N TYR A 268 -5.27 -18.24 3.08
CA TYR A 268 -4.65 -18.66 4.33
C TYR A 268 -5.03 -17.71 5.46
N VAL A 269 -5.61 -18.25 6.52
CA VAL A 269 -5.93 -17.52 7.76
C VAL A 269 -5.06 -18.06 8.88
N LYS A 270 -4.05 -17.27 9.30
CA LYS A 270 -2.96 -17.71 10.17
C LYS A 270 -2.99 -17.01 11.53
N LYS A 271 -2.50 -17.69 12.57
CA LYS A 271 -2.23 -17.07 13.88
C LYS A 271 -0.85 -16.43 13.89
N SER A 272 -0.74 -15.23 14.45
CA SER A 272 0.57 -14.64 14.76
C SER A 272 1.24 -15.40 15.90
N GLY A 273 2.58 -15.54 15.84
CA GLY A 273 3.36 -16.10 16.94
C GLY A 273 3.55 -17.62 16.95
N LYS A 274 3.37 -18.27 15.79
CA LYS A 274 3.87 -19.65 15.54
C LYS A 274 5.15 -19.66 14.75
#